data_35e50789eed9f65de3a63f57f668f7e5
#
_entry.id   35e50789eed9f65de3a63f57f668f7e5
#
_cell.length_a   1.000
_cell.length_b   1.000
_cell.length_c   1.000
_cell.angle_alpha   90.00
_cell.angle_beta   90.00
_cell.angle_gamma   90.00
#
_symmetry.space_group_name_H-M   'P 1'
#
loop_
_entity.id
_entity.type
_entity.pdbx_description
1 polymer ?
#
loop_
_entity_poly.entity_id
_entity_poly.type
_entity_poly.pdbx_seq_one_letter_code
_entity_poly.pdbx_strand_id
1 'polypeptide(L)'
;MPKQYAEPAAYEAKLEKVMDRLGVSEYDYNWDRFSCWVEFRYKGQAYKFSHSVENAQAHGVNIKYGSDVFAQVVLSLEDLARMVERGIYDLSTWVAGMLFLPEPKNLPDCFRVLQFSDVPESPEAIEKQYKRLCKVAHPDAGGSSEQFQVLTQARESALDYLRREGEQK
;
A
#
# COMPACT_ATOMS: atom_id res chain seq x y z
N MET A 1 17.21 20.26 -20.98
CA MET A 1 16.42 19.30 -21.79
C MET A 1 15.67 18.37 -20.83
N PRO A 2 14.41 18.00 -21.08
CA PRO A 2 13.74 17.02 -20.26
C PRO A 2 14.50 15.68 -20.32
N LYS A 3 14.67 15.03 -19.19
CA LYS A 3 15.35 13.73 -19.10
C LYS A 3 14.42 12.70 -19.75
N GLN A 4 14.84 12.06 -20.81
CA GLN A 4 14.05 11.04 -21.48
C GLN A 4 14.36 9.70 -20.84
N TYR A 5 13.36 9.07 -20.27
CA TYR A 5 13.46 7.71 -19.71
C TYR A 5 13.13 6.68 -20.79
N ALA A 6 13.61 5.45 -20.60
CA ALA A 6 13.24 4.32 -21.45
C ALA A 6 11.76 3.90 -21.17
N GLU A 7 11.26 2.97 -21.95
CA GLU A 7 9.93 2.38 -21.73
C GLU A 7 9.82 1.72 -20.35
N PRO A 8 8.64 1.79 -19.69
CA PRO A 8 8.44 1.26 -18.34
C PRO A 8 8.89 -0.18 -18.15
N ALA A 9 8.65 -1.07 -19.13
CA ALA A 9 9.07 -2.46 -19.08
C ALA A 9 10.57 -2.66 -18.85
N ALA A 10 11.41 -1.73 -19.30
CA ALA A 10 12.85 -1.78 -19.06
C ALA A 10 13.18 -1.53 -17.57
N TYR A 11 12.37 -0.71 -16.89
CA TYR A 11 12.55 -0.43 -15.46
C TYR A 11 11.93 -1.51 -14.58
N GLU A 12 10.88 -2.19 -15.02
CA GLU A 12 10.35 -3.39 -14.35
C GLU A 12 11.42 -4.49 -14.31
N ALA A 13 11.99 -4.84 -15.46
CA ALA A 13 13.07 -5.82 -15.54
C ALA A 13 14.36 -5.39 -14.78
N LYS A 14 14.58 -4.08 -14.67
CA LYS A 14 15.67 -3.53 -13.85
C LYS A 14 15.35 -3.66 -12.36
N LEU A 15 14.11 -3.37 -11.93
CA LEU A 15 13.68 -3.48 -10.54
C LEU A 15 13.87 -4.91 -10.02
N GLU A 16 13.47 -5.91 -10.79
CA GLU A 16 13.68 -7.32 -10.45
C GLU A 16 15.16 -7.60 -10.10
N LYS A 17 16.07 -7.22 -10.99
CA LYS A 17 17.51 -7.38 -10.76
C LYS A 17 18.03 -6.60 -9.55
N VAL A 18 17.48 -5.43 -9.29
CA VAL A 18 17.85 -4.59 -8.14
C VAL A 18 17.40 -5.25 -6.84
N MET A 19 16.18 -5.80 -6.80
CA MET A 19 15.67 -6.52 -5.63
C MET A 19 16.48 -7.77 -5.34
N ASP A 20 16.84 -8.56 -6.34
CA ASP A 20 17.74 -9.70 -6.20
C ASP A 20 19.09 -9.30 -5.59
N ARG A 21 19.71 -8.22 -6.08
CA ARG A 21 20.99 -7.69 -5.57
C ARG A 21 20.89 -7.20 -4.12
N LEU A 22 19.74 -6.69 -3.72
CA LEU A 22 19.48 -6.27 -2.33
C LEU A 22 19.12 -7.44 -1.41
N GLY A 23 18.93 -8.66 -1.95
CA GLY A 23 18.50 -9.83 -1.20
C GLY A 23 17.02 -9.75 -0.78
N VAL A 24 16.21 -9.05 -1.54
CA VAL A 24 14.77 -8.86 -1.32
C VAL A 24 13.99 -9.80 -2.23
N SER A 25 13.30 -10.77 -1.67
CA SER A 25 12.49 -11.75 -2.40
C SER A 25 11.00 -11.41 -2.48
N GLU A 26 10.51 -10.59 -1.52
CA GLU A 26 9.11 -10.18 -1.46
C GLU A 26 9.01 -8.69 -1.71
N TYR A 27 8.49 -8.31 -2.87
CA TYR A 27 8.26 -6.91 -3.22
C TYR A 27 7.04 -6.79 -4.14
N ASP A 28 6.43 -5.61 -4.12
CA ASP A 28 5.35 -5.20 -5.01
C ASP A 28 5.57 -3.74 -5.44
N TYR A 29 4.99 -3.34 -6.55
CA TYR A 29 5.12 -1.99 -7.07
C TYR A 29 3.93 -1.60 -7.92
N ASN A 30 3.67 -0.31 -8.00
CA ASN A 30 2.68 0.23 -8.92
C ASN A 30 3.03 1.68 -9.25
N TRP A 31 2.51 2.16 -10.38
CA TRP A 31 2.50 3.57 -10.74
C TRP A 31 1.17 3.94 -11.39
N ASP A 32 0.73 5.15 -11.16
CA ASP A 32 -0.38 5.78 -11.82
C ASP A 32 0.08 6.93 -12.72
N ARG A 33 -0.82 7.83 -13.08
CA ARG A 33 -0.49 8.97 -13.95
C ARG A 33 0.54 9.92 -13.32
N PHE A 34 0.60 10.04 -11.99
CA PHE A 34 1.36 11.08 -11.30
C PHE A 34 2.25 10.58 -10.17
N SER A 35 2.15 9.34 -9.80
CA SER A 35 2.87 8.78 -8.66
C SER A 35 3.32 7.35 -8.90
N CYS A 36 4.23 6.88 -8.06
CA CYS A 36 4.62 5.48 -7.98
C CYS A 36 4.99 5.10 -6.56
N TRP A 37 4.99 3.80 -6.31
CA TRP A 37 5.55 3.23 -5.09
C TRP A 37 6.16 1.86 -5.39
N VAL A 38 7.15 1.50 -4.57
CA VAL A 38 7.74 0.16 -4.46
C VAL A 38 7.68 -0.21 -2.99
N GLU A 39 7.05 -1.34 -2.69
CA GLU A 39 6.99 -1.93 -1.36
C GLU A 39 7.81 -3.20 -1.35
N PHE A 40 8.55 -3.45 -0.28
CA PHE A 40 9.34 -4.67 -0.14
C PHE A 40 9.47 -5.09 1.32
N ARG A 41 9.70 -6.40 1.52
CA ARG A 41 9.99 -6.95 2.84
C ARG A 41 11.48 -7.22 2.99
N TYR A 42 12.02 -6.75 4.10
CA TYR A 42 13.41 -7.01 4.47
C TYR A 42 13.52 -7.30 5.95
N LYS A 43 14.11 -8.43 6.31
CA LYS A 43 14.22 -8.93 7.71
C LYS A 43 12.88 -8.93 8.45
N GLY A 44 11.80 -9.36 7.78
CA GLY A 44 10.46 -9.48 8.36
C GLY A 44 9.65 -8.17 8.43
N GLN A 45 10.22 -7.03 8.04
CA GLN A 45 9.54 -5.74 8.04
C GLN A 45 9.21 -5.27 6.63
N ALA A 46 8.07 -4.59 6.48
CA ALA A 46 7.65 -4.01 5.21
C ALA A 46 8.06 -2.53 5.13
N TYR A 47 8.64 -2.16 4.01
CA TYR A 47 9.10 -0.81 3.70
C TYR A 47 8.45 -0.31 2.44
N LYS A 48 8.22 1.00 2.36
CA LYS A 48 7.67 1.66 1.18
C LYS A 48 8.57 2.78 0.70
N PHE A 49 8.92 2.70 -0.56
CA PHE A 49 9.62 3.75 -1.28
C PHE A 49 8.64 4.38 -2.28
N SER A 50 8.23 5.62 -2.03
CA SER A 50 7.21 6.30 -2.85
C SER A 50 7.72 7.63 -3.39
N HIS A 51 7.24 8.00 -4.56
CA HIS A 51 7.58 9.26 -5.20
C HIS A 51 6.41 9.77 -6.07
N SER A 52 6.42 11.06 -6.41
CA SER A 52 5.40 11.68 -7.23
C SER A 52 5.96 12.73 -8.18
N VAL A 53 5.22 13.03 -9.24
CA VAL A 53 5.52 14.13 -10.16
C VAL A 53 5.63 15.46 -9.41
N GLU A 54 4.72 15.71 -8.46
CA GLU A 54 4.73 16.92 -7.63
C GLU A 54 6.03 17.04 -6.82
N ASN A 55 6.44 15.96 -6.14
CA ASN A 55 7.69 15.95 -5.38
C ASN A 55 8.91 16.18 -6.27
N ALA A 56 8.95 15.55 -7.44
CA ALA A 56 10.04 15.74 -8.39
C ALA A 56 10.13 17.19 -8.86
N GLN A 57 9.00 17.79 -9.22
CA GLN A 57 8.93 19.19 -9.69
C GLN A 57 9.32 20.17 -8.58
N ALA A 58 8.92 19.91 -7.33
CA ALA A 58 9.32 20.72 -6.17
C ALA A 58 10.86 20.74 -5.98
N HIS A 59 11.56 19.70 -6.43
CA HIS A 59 13.02 19.62 -6.44
C HIS A 59 13.67 20.02 -7.79
N GLY A 60 12.92 20.68 -8.67
CA GLY A 60 13.43 21.21 -9.94
C GLY A 60 13.60 20.16 -11.04
N VAL A 61 13.05 18.95 -10.87
CA VAL A 61 13.12 17.89 -11.88
C VAL A 61 11.92 17.97 -12.81
N ASN A 62 12.14 18.23 -14.09
CA ASN A 62 11.09 18.39 -15.07
C ASN A 62 10.62 17.05 -15.62
N ILE A 63 9.69 16.41 -14.93
CA ILE A 63 8.98 15.19 -15.34
C ILE A 63 7.47 15.41 -15.30
N LYS A 64 6.72 14.61 -16.06
CA LYS A 64 5.28 14.79 -16.26
C LYS A 64 4.45 13.56 -15.99
N TYR A 65 5.05 12.38 -16.00
CA TYR A 65 4.34 11.10 -15.96
C TYR A 65 4.82 10.23 -14.82
N GLY A 66 3.92 9.45 -14.24
CA GLY A 66 4.23 8.49 -13.20
C GLY A 66 5.22 7.40 -13.63
N SER A 67 5.24 7.04 -14.92
CA SER A 67 6.27 6.15 -15.49
C SER A 67 7.69 6.71 -15.38
N ASP A 68 7.86 8.03 -15.54
CA ASP A 68 9.15 8.69 -15.35
C ASP A 68 9.53 8.73 -13.87
N VAL A 69 8.54 8.92 -12.99
CA VAL A 69 8.71 8.86 -11.54
C VAL A 69 9.14 7.44 -11.11
N PHE A 70 8.50 6.42 -11.67
CA PHE A 70 8.88 5.02 -11.43
C PHE A 70 10.32 4.74 -11.87
N ALA A 71 10.71 5.22 -13.04
CA ALA A 71 12.10 5.12 -13.50
C ALA A 71 13.09 5.75 -12.50
N GLN A 72 12.76 6.91 -11.92
CA GLN A 72 13.60 7.55 -10.89
C GLN A 72 13.72 6.70 -9.63
N VAL A 73 12.60 6.13 -9.15
CA VAL A 73 12.62 5.24 -7.98
C VAL A 73 13.50 4.02 -8.23
N VAL A 74 13.35 3.36 -9.38
CA VAL A 74 14.17 2.19 -9.73
C VAL A 74 15.66 2.53 -9.83
N LEU A 75 16.00 3.67 -10.42
CA LEU A 75 17.39 4.13 -10.49
C LEU A 75 17.96 4.46 -9.10
N SER A 76 17.16 5.07 -8.22
CA SER A 76 17.56 5.34 -6.83
C SER A 76 17.80 4.05 -6.05
N LEU A 77 16.94 3.04 -6.23
CA LEU A 77 17.13 1.72 -5.64
C LEU A 77 18.36 0.99 -6.23
N GLU A 78 18.66 1.19 -7.51
CA GLU A 78 19.89 0.67 -8.12
C GLU A 78 21.16 1.30 -7.52
N ASP A 79 21.15 2.61 -7.25
CA ASP A 79 22.25 3.30 -6.58
C ASP A 79 22.41 2.80 -5.14
N LEU A 80 21.31 2.57 -4.44
CA LEU A 80 21.30 1.95 -3.11
C LEU A 80 21.93 0.55 -3.15
N ALA A 81 21.54 -0.29 -4.12
CA ALA A 81 22.10 -1.63 -4.27
C ALA A 81 23.62 -1.57 -4.51
N ARG A 82 24.10 -0.65 -5.33
CA ARG A 82 25.54 -0.43 -5.55
C ARG A 82 26.27 -0.02 -4.27
N MET A 83 25.66 0.81 -3.41
CA MET A 83 26.28 1.22 -2.14
C MET A 83 26.35 0.04 -1.16
N VAL A 84 25.31 -0.78 -1.09
CA VAL A 84 25.29 -2.00 -0.26
C VAL A 84 26.35 -2.99 -0.72
N GLU A 85 26.44 -3.26 -2.02
CA GLU A 85 27.46 -4.16 -2.61
C GLU A 85 28.90 -3.71 -2.37
N ARG A 86 29.13 -2.40 -2.30
CA ARG A 86 30.44 -1.81 -1.96
C ARG A 86 30.75 -1.87 -0.47
N GLY A 87 29.83 -2.34 0.36
CA GLY A 87 30.01 -2.41 1.81
C GLY A 87 29.96 -1.06 2.53
N ILE A 88 29.35 -0.02 1.92
CA ILE A 88 29.23 1.33 2.53
C ILE A 88 28.15 1.32 3.59
N TYR A 89 27.52 0.45 3.96
CA TYR A 89 26.51 0.12 4.97
C TYR A 89 25.67 -1.06 4.44
N ASP A 90 25.00 -1.76 5.36
CA ASP A 90 24.05 -2.77 4.96
C ASP A 90 22.68 -2.16 4.57
N LEU A 91 21.81 -2.95 3.95
CA LEU A 91 20.49 -2.49 3.54
C LEU A 91 19.66 -1.98 4.74
N SER A 92 19.79 -2.60 5.92
CA SER A 92 19.04 -2.18 7.12
C SER A 92 19.32 -0.74 7.52
N THR A 93 20.55 -0.26 7.35
CA THR A 93 20.91 1.14 7.63
C THR A 93 20.22 2.11 6.66
N TRP A 94 20.18 1.75 5.37
CA TRP A 94 19.56 2.60 4.37
C TRP A 94 18.03 2.65 4.47
N VAL A 95 17.39 1.52 4.75
CA VAL A 95 15.93 1.47 4.87
C VAL A 95 15.40 2.00 6.20
N ALA A 96 16.25 2.23 7.19
CA ALA A 96 15.84 2.78 8.48
C ALA A 96 15.14 4.15 8.39
N GLY A 97 15.42 4.91 7.34
CA GLY A 97 14.76 6.19 7.05
C GLY A 97 13.54 6.09 6.13
N MET A 98 13.19 4.91 5.65
CA MET A 98 12.03 4.70 4.79
C MET A 98 10.74 4.62 5.60
N LEU A 99 9.61 4.80 4.91
CA LEU A 99 8.30 4.62 5.53
C LEU A 99 8.12 3.16 5.95
N PHE A 100 8.00 2.96 7.25
CA PHE A 100 7.68 1.68 7.84
C PHE A 100 6.18 1.41 7.67
N LEU A 101 5.83 0.36 6.94
CA LEU A 101 4.45 -0.10 6.84
C LEU A 101 4.20 -1.11 7.97
N PRO A 102 3.19 -0.88 8.82
CA PRO A 102 2.75 -1.93 9.73
C PRO A 102 2.37 -3.17 8.92
N GLU A 103 2.65 -4.35 9.48
CA GLU A 103 2.17 -5.58 8.84
C GLU A 103 0.68 -5.44 8.51
N PRO A 104 0.24 -5.86 7.31
CA PRO A 104 -1.18 -5.87 7.00
C PRO A 104 -1.84 -6.76 8.06
N LYS A 105 -2.51 -6.13 9.02
CA LYS A 105 -3.37 -6.86 9.93
C LYS A 105 -4.31 -7.67 9.05
N ASN A 106 -4.37 -8.98 9.25
CA ASN A 106 -5.32 -9.85 8.57
C ASN A 106 -6.74 -9.44 9.02
N LEU A 107 -7.20 -8.33 8.43
CA LEU A 107 -8.50 -7.77 8.77
C LEU A 107 -9.56 -8.74 8.24
N PRO A 108 -10.39 -9.34 9.11
CA PRO A 108 -11.48 -10.21 8.70
C PRO A 108 -12.34 -9.55 7.63
N ASP A 109 -12.83 -10.34 6.67
CA ASP A 109 -13.57 -9.82 5.51
C ASP A 109 -14.80 -8.99 5.90
N CYS A 110 -15.43 -9.29 7.01
CA CYS A 110 -16.56 -8.51 7.53
C CYS A 110 -16.19 -7.04 7.76
N PHE A 111 -14.99 -6.74 8.26
CA PHE A 111 -14.54 -5.37 8.46
C PHE A 111 -14.18 -4.69 7.14
N ARG A 112 -13.63 -5.44 6.17
CA ARG A 112 -13.36 -4.91 4.82
C ARG A 112 -14.65 -4.52 4.11
N VAL A 113 -15.68 -5.37 4.18
CA VAL A 113 -17.00 -5.09 3.61
C VAL A 113 -17.61 -3.83 4.25
N LEU A 114 -17.43 -3.65 5.55
CA LEU A 114 -17.86 -2.46 6.28
C LEU A 114 -16.92 -1.25 6.08
N GLN A 115 -15.89 -1.36 5.22
CA GLN A 115 -14.93 -0.30 4.91
C GLN A 115 -14.15 0.21 6.13
N PHE A 116 -13.84 -0.66 7.07
CA PHE A 116 -12.87 -0.38 8.11
C PHE A 116 -11.44 -0.64 7.63
N SER A 117 -10.49 0.16 8.10
CA SER A 117 -9.05 -0.05 7.89
C SER A 117 -8.41 -0.89 9.00
N ASP A 118 -9.05 -0.93 10.16
CA ASP A 118 -8.63 -1.67 11.36
C ASP A 118 -9.83 -2.28 12.05
N VAL A 119 -9.60 -3.25 12.96
CA VAL A 119 -10.66 -3.78 13.83
C VAL A 119 -11.15 -2.65 14.76
N PRO A 120 -12.43 -2.28 14.72
CA PRO A 120 -12.96 -1.20 15.56
C PRO A 120 -12.94 -1.60 17.04
N GLU A 121 -12.71 -0.61 17.90
CA GLU A 121 -12.58 -0.83 19.34
C GLU A 121 -13.94 -1.09 20.04
N SER A 122 -15.04 -0.77 19.39
CA SER A 122 -16.37 -0.89 19.99
C SER A 122 -17.47 -1.32 19.03
N PRO A 123 -18.49 -2.04 19.51
CA PRO A 123 -19.67 -2.39 18.72
C PRO A 123 -20.41 -1.18 18.15
N GLU A 124 -20.40 -0.05 18.86
CA GLU A 124 -21.07 1.19 18.43
C GLU A 124 -20.44 1.75 17.14
N ALA A 125 -19.13 1.59 16.97
CA ALA A 125 -18.45 2.00 15.75
C ALA A 125 -18.93 1.18 14.55
N ILE A 126 -19.15 -0.14 14.72
CA ILE A 126 -19.71 -1.03 13.69
C ILE A 126 -21.11 -0.57 13.31
N GLU A 127 -21.96 -0.33 14.30
CA GLU A 127 -23.34 0.12 14.07
C GLU A 127 -23.43 1.46 13.34
N LYS A 128 -22.57 2.40 13.72
CA LYS A 128 -22.49 3.73 13.09
C LYS A 128 -22.09 3.62 11.62
N GLN A 129 -21.07 2.82 11.34
CA GLN A 129 -20.57 2.62 9.98
C GLN A 129 -21.59 1.87 9.11
N TYR A 130 -22.19 0.81 9.65
CA TYR A 130 -23.26 0.06 8.99
C TYR A 130 -24.43 0.97 8.60
N LYS A 131 -24.93 1.79 9.54
CA LYS A 131 -26.00 2.76 9.26
C LYS A 131 -25.64 3.74 8.16
N ARG A 132 -24.37 4.15 8.08
CA ARG A 132 -23.88 5.03 7.02
C ARG A 132 -23.92 4.33 5.66
N LEU A 133 -23.43 3.10 5.59
CA LEU A 133 -23.39 2.32 4.35
C LEU A 133 -24.79 1.91 3.87
N CYS A 134 -25.69 1.55 4.80
CA CYS A 134 -27.06 1.20 4.46
C CYS A 134 -27.82 2.34 3.80
N LYS A 135 -27.56 3.60 4.15
CA LYS A 135 -28.19 4.75 3.49
C LYS A 135 -27.87 4.83 2.00
N VAL A 136 -26.69 4.37 1.61
CA VAL A 136 -26.21 4.37 0.20
C VAL A 136 -26.65 3.09 -0.52
N ALA A 137 -26.66 1.96 0.18
CA ALA A 137 -26.98 0.64 -0.38
C ALA A 137 -28.49 0.33 -0.40
N HIS A 138 -29.34 1.21 0.17
CA HIS A 138 -30.78 0.97 0.23
C HIS A 138 -31.40 0.99 -1.18
N PRO A 139 -32.30 0.06 -1.52
CA PRO A 139 -32.99 0.02 -2.82
C PRO A 139 -33.66 1.33 -3.19
N ASP A 140 -34.30 2.01 -2.22
CA ASP A 140 -34.94 3.31 -2.44
C ASP A 140 -33.96 4.46 -2.73
N ALA A 141 -32.67 4.27 -2.39
CA ALA A 141 -31.59 5.22 -2.68
C ALA A 141 -30.77 4.84 -3.92
N GLY A 142 -31.21 3.85 -4.70
CA GLY A 142 -30.53 3.36 -5.91
C GLY A 142 -29.50 2.24 -5.65
N GLY A 143 -29.45 1.69 -4.45
CA GLY A 143 -28.66 0.51 -4.11
C GLY A 143 -29.33 -0.80 -4.52
N SER A 144 -28.65 -1.92 -4.33
CA SER A 144 -29.19 -3.25 -4.60
C SER A 144 -29.53 -4.03 -3.32
N SER A 145 -30.57 -4.88 -3.40
CA SER A 145 -30.94 -5.79 -2.30
C SER A 145 -29.78 -6.71 -1.90
N GLU A 146 -28.95 -7.12 -2.87
CA GLU A 146 -27.78 -7.96 -2.63
C GLU A 146 -26.71 -7.22 -1.82
N GLN A 147 -26.43 -5.96 -2.16
CA GLN A 147 -25.48 -5.12 -1.41
C GLN A 147 -25.96 -4.92 0.04
N PHE A 148 -27.24 -4.71 0.23
CA PHE A 148 -27.82 -4.57 1.56
C PHE A 148 -27.68 -5.86 2.38
N GLN A 149 -27.90 -7.02 1.79
CA GLN A 149 -27.71 -8.33 2.44
C GLN A 149 -26.26 -8.56 2.84
N VAL A 150 -25.30 -8.28 1.94
CA VAL A 150 -23.87 -8.40 2.20
C VAL A 150 -23.44 -7.52 3.38
N LEU A 151 -23.92 -6.28 3.43
CA LEU A 151 -23.63 -5.37 4.55
C LEU A 151 -24.23 -5.88 5.87
N THR A 152 -25.42 -6.43 5.84
CA THR A 152 -26.09 -6.98 7.03
C THR A 152 -25.32 -8.19 7.57
N GLN A 153 -24.92 -9.11 6.71
CA GLN A 153 -24.13 -10.27 7.09
C GLN A 153 -22.74 -9.88 7.61
N ALA A 154 -22.11 -8.90 6.99
CA ALA A 154 -20.82 -8.36 7.45
C ALA A 154 -20.92 -7.72 8.83
N ARG A 155 -22.02 -6.98 9.11
CA ARG A 155 -22.27 -6.41 10.44
C ARG A 155 -22.40 -7.50 11.52
N GLU A 156 -23.20 -8.53 11.27
CA GLU A 156 -23.38 -9.65 12.22
C GLU A 156 -22.05 -10.34 12.51
N SER A 157 -21.28 -10.67 11.46
CA SER A 157 -19.95 -11.30 11.59
C SER A 157 -18.97 -10.41 12.33
N ALA A 158 -18.99 -9.10 12.13
CA ALA A 158 -18.12 -8.15 12.81
C ALA A 158 -18.44 -8.02 14.30
N LEU A 159 -19.73 -8.01 14.67
CA LEU A 159 -20.16 -7.99 16.08
C LEU A 159 -19.82 -9.29 16.80
N ASP A 160 -19.97 -10.44 16.14
CA ASP A 160 -19.56 -11.73 16.70
C ASP A 160 -18.05 -11.84 16.88
N TYR A 161 -17.28 -11.29 15.96
CA TYR A 161 -15.82 -11.21 16.09
C TYR A 161 -15.40 -10.44 17.36
N LEU A 162 -15.93 -9.23 17.57
CA LEU A 162 -15.62 -8.44 18.77
C LEU A 162 -16.03 -9.13 20.06
N ARG A 163 -17.15 -9.85 20.05
CA ARG A 163 -17.60 -10.60 21.22
C ARG A 163 -16.63 -11.70 21.62
N ARG A 164 -16.15 -12.48 20.64
CA ARG A 164 -15.17 -13.55 20.84
C ARG A 164 -13.79 -13.03 21.32
N GLU A 165 -13.35 -11.91 20.75
CA GLU A 165 -12.09 -11.26 21.17
C GLU A 165 -12.20 -10.67 22.59
N GLY A 166 -13.38 -10.21 22.99
CA GLY A 166 -13.64 -9.69 24.36
C GLY A 166 -13.66 -10.80 25.41
N GLU A 167 -13.99 -12.03 25.06
CA GLU A 167 -14.00 -13.20 25.96
C GLU A 167 -12.61 -13.83 26.17
N GLN A 168 -11.61 -13.47 25.33
CA GLN A 168 -10.24 -14.02 25.39
C GLN A 168 -9.25 -13.10 26.13
N LYS A 169 -9.69 -11.96 26.63
CA LYS A 169 -8.91 -11.02 27.45
C LYS A 169 -9.33 -11.06 28.90
#